data_ea5956cfd20ea27c7d3016df857abb21
#
_entry.id   ea5956cfd20ea27c7d3016df857abb21
#
_cell.length_a   1.000
_cell.length_b   1.000
_cell.length_c   1.000
_cell.angle_alpha   90.00
_cell.angle_beta   90.00
_cell.angle_gamma   90.00
#
_symmetry.space_group_name_H-M   'P 1'
#
loop_
_entity.id
_entity.type
_entity.pdbx_description
1 polymer ?
#
loop_
_entity_poly.entity_id
_entity_poly.type
_entity_poly.pdbx_seq_one_letter_code
_entity_poly.pdbx_strand_id
1 'polypeptide(L)'
;MPFTGRSQLLAPLIAFFTVSETPVEDLRDLEEDIDQEVGDVLDEGQRFLAEELFASDDLVDAIQEEEGKVLTVYRDITGLPTVGAGHLVRPEDGLRVGDRITEAQMREFLKGDLKQAEDGVRRIAKATPLSQNEFDALVDLVYNVGPGNVLPSKSPKLNEALARGDYAGVARELSYSKARDGRRAGGLVNRSERRRRMFERGEYGDPREG
;
A
#
# COMPACT_ATOMS: atom_id res chain seq x y z
N MET A 1 25.51 -49.75 9.72
CA MET A 1 24.95 -48.82 10.69
C MET A 1 24.14 -47.77 9.90
N PRO A 2 22.81 -47.75 10.01
CA PRO A 2 21.99 -46.84 9.24
C PRO A 2 21.76 -45.51 10.00
N PHE A 3 21.98 -44.42 9.32
CA PHE A 3 21.60 -43.07 9.76
C PHE A 3 20.09 -42.88 9.61
N THR A 4 19.41 -42.74 10.74
CA THR A 4 18.00 -42.31 10.77
C THR A 4 17.93 -40.81 10.96
N GLY A 5 17.78 -40.07 9.87
CA GLY A 5 17.41 -38.65 9.88
C GLY A 5 15.88 -38.51 9.93
N ARG A 6 15.34 -38.13 11.06
CA ARG A 6 13.92 -37.73 11.16
C ARG A 6 13.74 -36.34 10.55
N SER A 7 13.14 -36.30 9.37
CA SER A 7 12.52 -35.12 8.81
C SER A 7 11.22 -34.82 9.59
N GLN A 8 11.20 -33.78 10.40
CA GLN A 8 9.94 -33.29 10.97
C GLN A 8 9.29 -32.41 9.93
N LEU A 9 8.32 -32.99 9.24
CA LEU A 9 7.35 -32.26 8.45
C LEU A 9 6.46 -31.46 9.41
N LEU A 10 6.56 -30.15 9.37
CA LEU A 10 5.57 -29.23 9.94
C LEU A 10 4.27 -29.43 9.15
N ALA A 11 3.34 -30.14 9.73
CA ALA A 11 1.99 -30.21 9.23
C ALA A 11 1.30 -28.85 9.47
N PRO A 12 0.60 -28.30 8.50
CA PRO A 12 -0.22 -27.10 8.74
C PRO A 12 -1.33 -27.45 9.73
N LEU A 13 -1.49 -26.63 10.73
CA LEU A 13 -2.57 -26.71 11.71
C LEU A 13 -3.88 -26.36 11.00
N ILE A 14 -4.55 -27.36 10.45
CA ILE A 14 -5.91 -27.21 9.95
C ILE A 14 -6.80 -27.18 11.21
N ALA A 15 -7.19 -25.98 11.63
CA ALA A 15 -8.24 -25.82 12.62
C ALA A 15 -9.53 -26.40 12.05
N PHE A 16 -10.04 -27.46 12.68
CA PHE A 16 -11.37 -27.98 12.41
C PHE A 16 -12.38 -26.98 12.95
N PHE A 17 -12.93 -26.13 12.07
CA PHE A 17 -14.14 -25.38 12.40
C PHE A 17 -15.30 -26.35 12.46
N THR A 18 -15.85 -26.56 13.66
CA THR A 18 -17.19 -27.10 13.80
C THR A 18 -18.17 -26.02 13.38
N VAL A 19 -18.72 -26.17 12.18
CA VAL A 19 -19.83 -25.34 11.70
C VAL A 19 -21.02 -25.60 12.61
N SER A 20 -21.30 -24.70 13.55
CA SER A 20 -22.57 -24.57 14.24
C SER A 20 -23.59 -24.11 13.22
N GLU A 21 -24.72 -24.83 13.07
CA GLU A 21 -25.82 -24.47 12.19
C GLU A 21 -26.51 -23.19 12.69
N THR A 22 -25.93 -22.03 12.41
CA THR A 22 -26.62 -20.74 12.48
C THR A 22 -26.98 -20.33 11.05
N PRO A 23 -28.20 -19.83 10.81
CA PRO A 23 -28.58 -19.35 9.48
C PRO A 23 -27.66 -18.20 9.09
N VAL A 24 -27.03 -18.31 7.94
CA VAL A 24 -26.21 -17.24 7.36
C VAL A 24 -27.18 -16.19 6.83
N GLU A 25 -27.47 -15.16 7.61
CA GLU A 25 -28.43 -14.11 7.23
C GLU A 25 -27.82 -13.08 6.27
N ASP A 26 -26.47 -12.94 6.18
CA ASP A 26 -25.86 -12.11 5.18
C ASP A 26 -24.42 -12.58 4.86
N LEU A 27 -24.14 -12.87 3.61
CA LEU A 27 -22.77 -13.20 3.14
C LEU A 27 -21.79 -12.02 3.29
N ARG A 28 -22.30 -10.79 3.37
CA ARG A 28 -21.52 -9.58 3.64
C ARG A 28 -20.90 -9.57 5.03
N ASP A 29 -21.68 -9.95 6.03
CA ASP A 29 -21.20 -10.00 7.41
C ASP A 29 -20.09 -11.04 7.57
N LEU A 30 -20.15 -12.13 6.80
CA LEU A 30 -19.09 -13.14 6.77
C LEU A 30 -17.82 -12.67 6.03
N GLU A 31 -17.97 -11.88 4.97
CA GLU A 31 -16.82 -11.29 4.27
C GLU A 31 -16.14 -10.24 5.16
N GLU A 32 -16.91 -9.38 5.85
CA GLU A 32 -16.38 -8.39 6.79
C GLU A 32 -15.72 -9.06 8.02
N ASP A 33 -16.30 -10.12 8.57
CA ASP A 33 -15.72 -10.88 9.69
C ASP A 33 -14.45 -11.63 9.26
N ILE A 34 -14.40 -12.19 8.06
CA ILE A 34 -13.21 -12.86 7.54
C ILE A 34 -12.09 -11.85 7.28
N ASP A 35 -12.39 -10.70 6.70
CA ASP A 35 -11.40 -9.65 6.43
C ASP A 35 -10.87 -9.05 7.74
N GLN A 36 -11.71 -8.92 8.77
CA GLN A 36 -11.30 -8.46 10.09
C GLN A 36 -10.48 -9.53 10.84
N GLU A 37 -10.88 -10.80 10.79
CA GLU A 37 -10.17 -11.89 11.44
C GLU A 37 -8.82 -12.20 10.75
N VAL A 38 -8.73 -12.06 9.43
CA VAL A 38 -7.47 -12.15 8.66
C VAL A 38 -6.57 -10.94 8.95
N GLY A 39 -7.14 -9.75 9.13
CA GLY A 39 -6.41 -8.55 9.55
C GLY A 39 -5.78 -8.67 10.93
N ASP A 40 -6.51 -9.24 11.90
CA ASP A 40 -6.04 -9.44 13.29
C ASP A 40 -5.01 -10.60 13.42
N VAL A 41 -4.96 -11.53 12.47
CA VAL A 41 -3.99 -12.65 12.46
C VAL A 41 -2.65 -12.27 11.83
N LEU A 42 -2.58 -11.16 11.09
CA LEU A 42 -1.32 -10.61 10.62
C LEU A 42 -0.63 -9.90 11.80
N ASP A 43 0.05 -10.70 12.63
CA ASP A 43 0.86 -10.23 13.75
C ASP A 43 1.79 -9.08 13.32
N GLU A 44 1.76 -7.97 14.07
CA GLU A 44 2.65 -6.83 13.85
C GLU A 44 4.11 -7.30 13.87
N GLY A 45 4.66 -7.55 12.70
CA GLY A 45 6.03 -8.05 12.55
C GLY A 45 6.20 -9.26 11.62
N GLN A 46 5.12 -9.94 11.23
CA GLN A 46 5.21 -11.01 10.24
C GLN A 46 5.48 -10.41 8.85
N ARG A 47 6.47 -10.95 8.14
CA ARG A 47 6.88 -10.49 6.82
C ARG A 47 6.56 -11.52 5.75
N PHE A 48 6.08 -11.04 4.61
CA PHE A 48 5.67 -11.81 3.45
C PHE A 48 6.42 -11.35 2.20
N LEU A 49 6.42 -12.14 1.16
CA LEU A 49 6.93 -11.68 -0.12
C LEU A 49 5.97 -10.62 -0.70
N ALA A 50 6.50 -9.65 -1.42
CA ALA A 50 5.72 -8.55 -1.98
C ALA A 50 4.61 -9.02 -2.96
N GLU A 51 4.72 -10.23 -3.53
CA GLU A 51 3.69 -10.86 -4.36
C GLU A 51 2.45 -11.29 -3.56
N GLU A 52 2.58 -11.48 -2.25
CA GLU A 52 1.50 -11.91 -1.35
C GLU A 52 0.78 -10.71 -0.71
N LEU A 53 1.30 -9.50 -0.90
CA LEU A 53 0.80 -8.27 -0.30
C LEU A 53 0.08 -7.38 -1.31
N PHE A 54 -0.93 -6.68 -0.82
CA PHE A 54 -1.70 -5.65 -1.52
C PHE A 54 -1.76 -4.40 -0.65
N ALA A 55 -2.03 -3.24 -1.26
CA ALA A 55 -2.24 -2.01 -0.52
C ALA A 55 -3.39 -2.18 0.49
N SER A 56 -3.13 -1.90 1.77
CA SER A 56 -4.13 -2.03 2.83
C SER A 56 -5.20 -0.93 2.73
N ASP A 57 -6.32 -1.14 3.39
CA ASP A 57 -7.36 -0.12 3.52
C ASP A 57 -6.87 1.09 4.31
N ASP A 58 -5.98 0.90 5.29
CA ASP A 58 -5.35 1.99 6.04
C ASP A 58 -4.50 2.90 5.13
N LEU A 59 -3.76 2.31 4.18
CA LEU A 59 -3.03 3.09 3.18
C LEU A 59 -4.00 3.88 2.28
N VAL A 60 -5.08 3.24 1.82
CA VAL A 60 -6.10 3.89 0.98
C VAL A 60 -6.69 5.09 1.73
N ASP A 61 -7.05 4.94 3.00
CA ASP A 61 -7.60 6.01 3.83
C ASP A 61 -6.59 7.14 4.04
N ALA A 62 -5.34 6.81 4.37
CA ALA A 62 -4.27 7.79 4.53
C ALA A 62 -4.01 8.62 3.26
N ILE A 63 -4.06 8.01 2.07
CA ILE A 63 -3.92 8.74 0.80
C ILE A 63 -5.14 9.61 0.53
N GLN A 64 -6.37 9.13 0.82
CA GLN A 64 -7.59 9.92 0.66
C GLN A 64 -7.62 11.18 1.54
N GLU A 65 -7.13 11.07 2.78
CA GLU A 65 -6.99 12.23 3.67
C GLU A 65 -6.01 13.26 3.11
N GLU A 66 -4.90 12.80 2.56
CA GLU A 66 -3.85 13.68 2.08
C GLU A 66 -4.20 14.37 0.75
N GLU A 67 -4.70 13.64 -0.23
CA GLU A 67 -5.02 14.17 -1.57
C GLU A 67 -6.35 14.92 -1.60
N GLY A 68 -7.20 14.74 -0.57
CA GLY A 68 -8.53 15.33 -0.48
C GLY A 68 -9.57 14.58 -1.31
N LYS A 69 -10.85 14.93 -1.07
CA LYS A 69 -12.01 14.26 -1.69
C LYS A 69 -12.62 15.14 -2.79
N VAL A 70 -12.10 15.09 -4.00
CA VAL A 70 -12.68 15.81 -5.14
C VAL A 70 -13.67 14.91 -5.89
N LEU A 71 -14.92 14.89 -5.46
CA LEU A 71 -15.96 14.01 -6.01
C LEU A 71 -16.57 14.47 -7.33
N THR A 72 -16.09 15.55 -7.92
CA THR A 72 -16.55 16.04 -9.24
C THR A 72 -15.39 16.01 -10.20
N VAL A 73 -15.59 15.46 -11.39
CA VAL A 73 -14.56 15.44 -12.44
C VAL A 73 -14.18 16.86 -12.85
N TYR A 74 -12.93 17.20 -12.75
CA TYR A 74 -12.36 18.50 -13.12
C TYR A 74 -11.23 18.35 -14.13
N ARG A 75 -10.76 19.46 -14.69
CA ARG A 75 -9.50 19.45 -15.46
C ARG A 75 -8.35 19.84 -14.54
N ASP A 76 -7.35 18.99 -14.50
CA ASP A 76 -6.10 19.27 -13.77
C ASP A 76 -5.29 20.41 -14.43
N ILE A 77 -4.13 20.72 -13.87
CA ILE A 77 -3.22 21.77 -14.39
C ILE A 77 -2.68 21.45 -15.81
N THR A 78 -2.76 20.19 -16.24
CA THR A 78 -2.37 19.76 -17.59
C THR A 78 -3.55 19.71 -18.56
N GLY A 79 -4.77 20.02 -18.07
CA GLY A 79 -6.01 20.01 -18.82
C GLY A 79 -6.68 18.64 -18.93
N LEU A 80 -6.15 17.62 -18.26
CA LEU A 80 -6.70 16.27 -18.29
C LEU A 80 -7.87 16.11 -17.30
N PRO A 81 -8.94 15.37 -17.66
CA PRO A 81 -10.04 15.11 -16.75
C PRO A 81 -9.57 14.21 -15.61
N THR A 82 -9.78 14.67 -14.37
CA THR A 82 -9.27 14.05 -13.14
C THR A 82 -10.38 14.05 -12.08
N VAL A 83 -10.40 13.07 -11.20
CA VAL A 83 -11.38 12.95 -10.11
C VAL A 83 -10.79 12.23 -8.89
N GLY A 84 -11.41 12.37 -7.73
CA GLY A 84 -11.02 11.67 -6.51
C GLY A 84 -9.67 12.12 -5.97
N ALA A 85 -8.81 11.17 -5.67
CA ALA A 85 -7.45 11.36 -5.19
C ALA A 85 -6.43 11.48 -6.36
N GLY A 86 -6.82 12.12 -7.45
CA GLY A 86 -5.94 12.31 -8.62
C GLY A 86 -6.12 11.27 -9.73
N HIS A 87 -7.19 10.48 -9.71
CA HIS A 87 -7.48 9.49 -10.76
C HIS A 87 -7.68 10.19 -12.11
N LEU A 88 -6.86 9.81 -13.10
CA LEU A 88 -7.01 10.25 -14.49
C LEU A 88 -8.20 9.52 -15.14
N VAL A 89 -9.26 10.26 -15.45
CA VAL A 89 -10.47 9.70 -16.07
C VAL A 89 -10.14 9.16 -17.46
N ARG A 90 -10.46 7.90 -17.68
CA ARG A 90 -10.25 7.14 -18.92
C ARG A 90 -11.58 6.93 -19.65
N PRO A 91 -11.57 6.61 -20.95
CA PRO A 91 -12.79 6.32 -21.69
C PRO A 91 -13.66 5.20 -21.09
N GLU A 92 -13.01 4.18 -20.50
CA GLU A 92 -13.66 3.04 -19.84
C GLU A 92 -14.42 3.42 -18.58
N ASP A 93 -14.07 4.51 -17.90
CA ASP A 93 -14.76 5.00 -16.71
C ASP A 93 -16.12 5.61 -17.04
N GLY A 94 -16.33 6.00 -18.31
CA GLY A 94 -17.59 6.56 -18.79
C GLY A 94 -17.92 7.94 -18.23
N LEU A 95 -16.95 8.60 -17.58
CA LEU A 95 -17.11 9.88 -16.91
C LEU A 95 -16.69 11.06 -17.79
N ARG A 96 -17.28 12.23 -17.55
CA ARG A 96 -16.97 13.51 -18.22
C ARG A 96 -16.74 14.60 -17.19
N VAL A 97 -16.06 15.67 -17.58
CA VAL A 97 -15.89 16.85 -16.76
C VAL A 97 -17.25 17.39 -16.30
N GLY A 98 -17.41 17.55 -14.97
CA GLY A 98 -18.66 17.94 -14.32
C GLY A 98 -19.46 16.77 -13.72
N ASP A 99 -19.19 15.52 -14.11
CA ASP A 99 -19.84 14.36 -13.52
C ASP A 99 -19.41 14.18 -12.06
N ARG A 100 -20.28 13.59 -11.25
CA ARG A 100 -20.02 13.31 -9.84
C ARG A 100 -19.90 11.82 -9.60
N ILE A 101 -18.95 11.46 -8.75
CA ILE A 101 -18.77 10.11 -8.23
C ILE A 101 -19.11 10.04 -6.73
N THR A 102 -19.34 8.86 -6.22
CA THR A 102 -19.46 8.58 -4.79
C THR A 102 -18.07 8.40 -4.14
N GLU A 103 -18.00 8.45 -2.81
CA GLU A 103 -16.76 8.13 -2.08
C GLU A 103 -16.34 6.67 -2.32
N ALA A 104 -17.30 5.73 -2.41
CA ALA A 104 -17.02 4.35 -2.76
C ALA A 104 -16.35 4.21 -4.13
N GLN A 105 -16.87 4.89 -5.16
CA GLN A 105 -16.25 4.90 -6.48
C GLN A 105 -14.85 5.53 -6.46
N MET A 106 -14.66 6.60 -5.68
CA MET A 106 -13.33 7.21 -5.49
C MET A 106 -12.35 6.21 -4.89
N ARG A 107 -12.77 5.44 -3.88
CA ARG A 107 -11.97 4.40 -3.25
C ARG A 107 -11.56 3.31 -4.24
N GLU A 108 -12.49 2.85 -5.06
CA GLU A 108 -12.23 1.86 -6.10
C GLU A 108 -11.25 2.37 -7.16
N PHE A 109 -11.39 3.61 -7.61
CA PHE A 109 -10.42 4.22 -8.52
C PHE A 109 -9.02 4.28 -7.90
N LEU A 110 -8.91 4.71 -6.64
CA LEU A 110 -7.62 4.77 -5.94
C LEU A 110 -7.01 3.37 -5.81
N LYS A 111 -7.77 2.36 -5.39
CA LYS A 111 -7.30 0.96 -5.35
C LYS A 111 -6.81 0.49 -6.74
N GLY A 112 -7.51 0.87 -7.80
CA GLY A 112 -7.08 0.59 -9.17
C GLY A 112 -5.76 1.25 -9.55
N ASP A 113 -5.57 2.52 -9.17
CA ASP A 113 -4.35 3.28 -9.45
C ASP A 113 -3.16 2.77 -8.63
N LEU A 114 -3.38 2.31 -7.40
CA LEU A 114 -2.34 1.73 -6.54
C LEU A 114 -1.75 0.44 -7.11
N LYS A 115 -2.47 -0.33 -7.92
CA LYS A 115 -1.94 -1.55 -8.55
C LYS A 115 -0.62 -1.33 -9.31
N GLN A 116 -0.48 -0.19 -10.00
CA GLN A 116 0.76 0.15 -10.68
C GLN A 116 1.91 0.41 -9.70
N ALA A 117 1.60 1.00 -8.54
CA ALA A 117 2.58 1.23 -7.49
C ALA A 117 2.98 -0.08 -6.81
N GLU A 118 2.03 -0.96 -6.50
CA GLU A 118 2.28 -2.32 -6.00
C GLU A 118 3.22 -3.10 -6.92
N ASP A 119 2.96 -3.09 -8.23
CA ASP A 119 3.84 -3.72 -9.22
C ASP A 119 5.23 -3.10 -9.24
N GLY A 120 5.32 -1.80 -8.95
CA GLY A 120 6.58 -1.10 -8.75
C GLY A 120 7.35 -1.63 -7.56
N VAL A 121 6.67 -1.83 -6.41
CA VAL A 121 7.26 -2.41 -5.19
C VAL A 121 7.69 -3.85 -5.44
N ARG A 122 6.86 -4.70 -6.03
CA ARG A 122 7.20 -6.10 -6.35
C ARG A 122 8.49 -6.20 -7.19
N ARG A 123 8.68 -5.27 -8.13
CA ARG A 123 9.90 -5.23 -8.96
C ARG A 123 11.16 -4.90 -8.18
N ILE A 124 11.10 -4.06 -7.14
CA ILE A 124 12.29 -3.65 -6.36
C ILE A 124 12.50 -4.50 -5.11
N ALA A 125 11.43 -4.95 -4.44
CA ALA A 125 11.52 -5.77 -3.23
C ALA A 125 11.94 -7.22 -3.54
N LYS A 126 11.48 -7.79 -4.67
CA LYS A 126 11.82 -9.15 -5.13
C LYS A 126 11.66 -10.18 -3.99
N ALA A 127 12.79 -10.76 -3.54
CA ALA A 127 12.83 -11.77 -2.50
C ALA A 127 12.97 -11.19 -1.08
N THR A 128 12.88 -9.89 -0.90
CA THR A 128 12.95 -9.25 0.43
C THR A 128 11.56 -9.31 1.07
N PRO A 129 11.38 -10.04 2.18
CA PRO A 129 10.09 -10.08 2.86
C PRO A 129 9.78 -8.74 3.51
N LEU A 130 8.51 -8.33 3.47
CA LEU A 130 8.00 -7.08 4.03
C LEU A 130 6.81 -7.36 4.95
N SER A 131 6.67 -6.60 6.03
CA SER A 131 5.40 -6.50 6.74
C SER A 131 4.42 -5.64 5.95
N GLN A 132 3.12 -5.69 6.30
CA GLN A 132 2.09 -4.92 5.59
C GLN A 132 2.42 -3.42 5.58
N ASN A 133 2.77 -2.85 6.72
CA ASN A 133 3.11 -1.43 6.83
C ASN A 133 4.40 -1.04 6.07
N GLU A 134 5.39 -1.94 5.98
CA GLU A 134 6.60 -1.74 5.18
C GLU A 134 6.27 -1.75 3.67
N PHE A 135 5.40 -2.66 3.24
CA PHE A 135 4.90 -2.72 1.87
C PHE A 135 4.10 -1.45 1.52
N ASP A 136 3.17 -1.05 2.36
CA ASP A 136 2.33 0.13 2.17
C ASP A 136 3.15 1.42 2.06
N ALA A 137 4.14 1.59 2.91
CA ALA A 137 5.04 2.74 2.83
C ALA A 137 5.83 2.78 1.51
N LEU A 138 6.23 1.63 0.98
CA LEU A 138 6.86 1.54 -0.34
C LEU A 138 5.87 1.81 -1.46
N VAL A 139 4.62 1.33 -1.36
CA VAL A 139 3.54 1.62 -2.31
C VAL A 139 3.26 3.12 -2.34
N ASP A 140 3.13 3.78 -1.18
CA ASP A 140 2.96 5.24 -1.10
C ASP A 140 4.15 5.99 -1.74
N LEU A 141 5.38 5.53 -1.54
CA LEU A 141 6.53 6.11 -2.23
C LEU A 141 6.40 5.99 -3.76
N VAL A 142 6.11 4.77 -4.26
CA VAL A 142 6.01 4.52 -5.70
C VAL A 142 4.85 5.27 -6.32
N TYR A 143 3.71 5.35 -5.64
CA TYR A 143 2.56 6.13 -6.06
C TYR A 143 2.92 7.61 -6.25
N ASN A 144 3.67 8.19 -5.33
CA ASN A 144 4.09 9.59 -5.37
C ASN A 144 5.15 9.92 -6.43
N VAL A 145 6.18 9.07 -6.56
CA VAL A 145 7.32 9.38 -7.43
C VAL A 145 7.26 8.69 -8.78
N GLY A 146 6.38 7.72 -8.92
CA GLY A 146 6.24 6.86 -10.09
C GLY A 146 7.22 5.66 -10.08
N PRO A 147 6.82 4.51 -10.66
CA PRO A 147 7.57 3.26 -10.60
C PRO A 147 8.95 3.32 -11.28
N GLY A 148 9.13 4.21 -12.25
CA GLY A 148 10.42 4.40 -12.92
C GLY A 148 11.48 5.04 -12.03
N ASN A 149 11.08 5.84 -11.04
CA ASN A 149 12.01 6.58 -10.19
C ASN A 149 12.54 5.76 -9.00
N VAL A 150 11.94 4.61 -8.70
CA VAL A 150 12.40 3.69 -7.63
C VAL A 150 13.32 2.58 -8.15
N LEU A 151 13.53 2.49 -9.46
CA LEU A 151 14.42 1.47 -10.05
C LEU A 151 15.89 1.66 -9.62
N PRO A 152 16.72 0.60 -9.64
CA PRO A 152 18.14 0.67 -9.22
C PRO A 152 18.96 1.79 -9.88
N SER A 153 18.65 2.11 -11.13
CA SER A 153 19.33 3.20 -11.86
C SER A 153 18.99 4.61 -11.35
N LYS A 154 17.89 4.77 -10.61
CA LYS A 154 17.41 6.06 -10.08
C LYS A 154 17.51 6.14 -8.55
N SER A 155 17.26 5.02 -7.88
CA SER A 155 17.29 4.90 -6.41
C SER A 155 18.22 3.75 -5.98
N PRO A 156 19.53 3.84 -6.26
CA PRO A 156 20.46 2.73 -5.99
C PRO A 156 20.52 2.36 -4.50
N LYS A 157 20.54 3.34 -3.60
CA LYS A 157 20.62 3.09 -2.15
C LYS A 157 19.40 2.37 -1.60
N LEU A 158 18.19 2.74 -2.05
CA LEU A 158 16.96 2.05 -1.69
C LEU A 158 17.02 0.57 -2.11
N ASN A 159 17.42 0.33 -3.36
CA ASN A 159 17.50 -1.03 -3.91
C ASN A 159 18.60 -1.87 -3.24
N GLU A 160 19.74 -1.26 -2.89
CA GLU A 160 20.79 -1.93 -2.12
C GLU A 160 20.33 -2.29 -0.70
N ALA A 161 19.61 -1.38 -0.02
CA ALA A 161 19.06 -1.63 1.31
C ALA A 161 18.04 -2.76 1.28
N LEU A 162 17.10 -2.75 0.32
CA LEU A 162 16.15 -3.84 0.10
C LEU A 162 16.88 -5.17 -0.14
N ALA A 163 17.82 -5.22 -1.08
CA ALA A 163 18.54 -6.45 -1.42
C ALA A 163 19.32 -7.07 -0.25
N ARG A 164 19.67 -6.27 0.76
CA ARG A 164 20.37 -6.73 1.98
C ARG A 164 19.44 -6.98 3.17
N GLY A 165 18.13 -6.69 3.04
CA GLY A 165 17.21 -6.70 4.18
C GLY A 165 17.57 -5.64 5.24
N ASP A 166 18.23 -4.54 4.83
CA ASP A 166 18.53 -3.40 5.72
C ASP A 166 17.30 -2.48 5.81
N TYR A 167 16.31 -2.89 6.62
CA TYR A 167 15.06 -2.14 6.80
C TYR A 167 15.28 -0.73 7.34
N ALA A 168 16.27 -0.54 8.22
CA ALA A 168 16.63 0.79 8.68
C ALA A 168 17.23 1.64 7.54
N GLY A 169 17.96 1.03 6.63
CA GLY A 169 18.43 1.64 5.39
C GLY A 169 17.28 2.04 4.47
N VAL A 170 16.29 1.14 4.29
CA VAL A 170 15.08 1.43 3.53
C VAL A 170 14.34 2.62 4.12
N ALA A 171 14.08 2.64 5.43
CA ALA A 171 13.40 3.75 6.12
C ALA A 171 14.08 5.11 5.88
N ARG A 172 15.41 5.15 5.88
CA ARG A 172 16.17 6.38 5.57
C ARG A 172 15.96 6.87 4.13
N GLU A 173 15.81 5.97 3.18
CA GLU A 173 15.63 6.31 1.76
C GLU A 173 14.17 6.66 1.41
N LEU A 174 13.20 6.43 2.32
CA LEU A 174 11.81 6.85 2.13
C LEU A 174 11.61 8.38 2.23
N SER A 175 12.62 9.11 2.70
CA SER A 175 12.57 10.56 2.84
C SER A 175 12.72 11.26 1.50
N TYR A 176 11.64 11.85 1.01
CA TYR A 176 11.60 12.63 -0.22
C TYR A 176 11.10 14.05 0.08
N SER A 177 12.03 14.99 0.22
CA SER A 177 11.74 16.35 0.69
C SER A 177 11.93 17.45 -0.36
N LYS A 178 12.42 17.11 -1.56
CA LYS A 178 12.71 18.10 -2.60
C LYS A 178 11.73 18.00 -3.74
N ALA A 179 11.09 19.11 -4.07
CA ALA A 179 10.31 19.25 -5.29
C ALA A 179 11.22 19.15 -6.53
N ARG A 180 10.61 18.97 -7.72
CA ARG A 180 11.31 18.80 -9.00
C ARG A 180 12.27 19.98 -9.33
N ASP A 181 12.01 21.16 -8.77
CA ASP A 181 12.85 22.37 -8.87
C ASP A 181 13.97 22.45 -7.83
N GLY A 182 14.15 21.41 -7.01
CA GLY A 182 15.14 21.32 -5.95
C GLY A 182 14.79 22.07 -4.65
N ARG A 183 13.64 22.76 -4.59
CA ARG A 183 13.17 23.44 -3.39
C ARG A 183 12.55 22.48 -2.40
N ARG A 184 12.72 22.78 -1.10
CA ARG A 184 12.07 22.02 -0.03
C ARG A 184 10.60 22.41 0.03
N ALA A 185 9.70 21.49 -0.28
CA ALA A 185 8.26 21.69 -0.21
C ALA A 185 7.71 21.11 1.09
N GLY A 186 7.01 21.92 1.88
CA GLY A 186 6.47 21.52 3.19
C GLY A 186 5.56 20.29 3.11
N GLY A 187 4.71 20.20 2.11
CA GLY A 187 3.87 19.03 1.88
C GLY A 187 4.66 17.74 1.64
N LEU A 188 5.77 17.81 0.90
CA LEU A 188 6.64 16.65 0.68
C LEU A 188 7.37 16.21 1.96
N VAL A 189 7.67 17.14 2.87
CA VAL A 189 8.28 16.81 4.17
C VAL A 189 7.30 16.03 5.04
N ASN A 190 6.06 16.49 5.17
CA ASN A 190 5.02 15.81 5.95
C ASN A 190 4.71 14.44 5.38
N ARG A 191 4.57 14.32 4.06
CA ARG A 191 4.36 13.05 3.36
C ARG A 191 5.51 12.07 3.59
N SER A 192 6.76 12.54 3.55
CA SER A 192 7.94 11.71 3.84
C SER A 192 7.99 11.26 5.29
N GLU A 193 7.60 12.13 6.23
CA GLU A 193 7.56 11.78 7.65
C GLU A 193 6.46 10.76 7.96
N ARG A 194 5.25 10.93 7.40
CA ARG A 194 4.17 9.93 7.52
C ARG A 194 4.62 8.58 6.97
N ARG A 195 5.21 8.56 5.78
CA ARG A 195 5.72 7.33 5.15
C ARG A 195 6.76 6.63 6.02
N ARG A 196 7.67 7.39 6.65
CA ARG A 196 8.67 6.84 7.56
C ARG A 196 8.02 6.24 8.81
N ARG A 197 7.05 6.94 9.43
CA ARG A 197 6.31 6.43 10.59
C ARG A 197 5.50 5.18 10.24
N MET A 198 4.85 5.17 9.08
CA MET A 198 4.17 4.00 8.56
C MET A 198 5.15 2.82 8.45
N PHE A 199 6.31 3.00 7.79
CA PHE A 199 7.30 1.96 7.62
C PHE A 199 7.87 1.43 8.95
N GLU A 200 8.23 2.33 9.86
CA GLU A 200 8.90 1.97 11.11
C GLU A 200 7.96 1.49 12.21
N ARG A 201 6.67 1.90 12.19
CA ARG A 201 5.77 1.75 13.33
C ARG A 201 4.34 1.35 12.98
N GLY A 202 3.98 1.25 11.72
CA GLY A 202 2.59 1.05 11.30
C GLY A 202 1.67 2.25 11.58
N GLU A 203 2.22 3.45 11.74
CA GLU A 203 1.46 4.68 12.00
C GLU A 203 1.07 5.37 10.70
N TYR A 204 -0.22 5.35 10.31
CA TYR A 204 -0.73 5.90 9.05
C TYR A 204 -1.24 7.35 9.16
N GLY A 205 -1.47 7.87 10.36
CA GLY A 205 -2.03 9.19 10.62
C GLY A 205 -1.17 10.37 10.14
N ASP A 206 -1.79 11.54 10.04
CA ASP A 206 -1.09 12.79 9.71
C ASP A 206 -0.07 13.14 10.80
N PRO A 207 1.21 13.30 10.48
CA PRO A 207 2.23 13.66 11.47
C PRO A 207 2.02 15.03 12.13
N ARG A 208 1.07 15.85 11.62
CA ARG A 208 0.73 17.16 12.20
C ARG A 208 -0.31 17.07 13.33
N GLU A 209 -0.98 15.93 13.48
CA GLU A 209 -2.04 15.72 14.47
C GLU A 209 -1.55 15.06 15.78
N GLY A 210 -0.24 14.86 15.92
CA GLY A 210 0.42 14.21 17.06
C GLY A 210 1.27 15.14 17.91
#